data_018b89dff351c6c1e99ede2fd891ee3d
#
_entry.id   018b89dff351c6c1e99ede2fd891ee3d
#
_cell.length_a   1.000
_cell.length_b   1.000
_cell.length_c   1.000
_cell.angle_alpha   90.00
_cell.angle_beta   90.00
_cell.angle_gamma   90.00
#
_symmetry.space_group_name_H-M   'P 1'
#
loop_
_entity.id
_entity.type
_entity.pdbx_description
1 polymer ?
#
loop_
_entity_poly.entity_id
_entity_poly.type
_entity_poly.pdbx_seq_one_letter_code
_entity_poly.pdbx_strand_id
1 'polypeptide(L)'
;MNKSDSIIIIPTYNEKENIEKIIRAVFALEKCFHILVIDDGSPDGTAKIVHHLIDTEFADRLFIVERSGKLGLGTAYITGFKWALEHGYD
;
A
#
# COMPACT_ATOMS: atom_id res chain seq x y z
N MET A 1 18.68 -5.84 7.02
CA MET A 1 18.34 -4.45 6.71
C MET A 1 17.19 -4.39 5.76
N ASN A 2 16.12 -3.68 6.14
CA ASN A 2 14.88 -3.68 5.40
C ASN A 2 14.73 -2.53 4.41
N LYS A 3 15.83 -1.89 4.09
CA LYS A 3 15.80 -0.77 3.19
C LYS A 3 15.66 -1.27 1.76
N SER A 4 14.76 -0.65 1.02
CA SER A 4 14.54 -0.97 -0.39
C SER A 4 14.37 0.31 -1.18
N ASP A 5 14.89 0.33 -2.39
CA ASP A 5 14.64 1.42 -3.34
C ASP A 5 13.44 1.12 -4.24
N SER A 6 12.78 -0.01 -4.01
CA SER A 6 11.63 -0.45 -4.79
C SER A 6 10.38 -0.47 -3.93
N ILE A 7 9.32 0.15 -4.43
CA ILE A 7 8.03 0.15 -3.75
C ILE A 7 6.94 -0.25 -4.74
N ILE A 8 6.03 -1.11 -4.26
CA ILE A 8 4.89 -1.56 -5.06
C ILE A 8 3.69 -0.71 -4.65
N ILE A 9 3.05 -0.09 -5.63
CA ILE A 9 1.87 0.73 -5.41
C ILE A 9 0.64 -0.12 -5.68
N ILE A 10 -0.22 -0.26 -4.66
CA ILE A 10 -1.43 -1.07 -4.76
C ILE A 10 -2.64 -0.17 -4.55
N PRO A 11 -3.37 0.18 -5.63
CA PRO A 11 -4.63 0.91 -5.48
C PRO A 11 -5.71 -0.04 -4.98
N THR A 12 -6.51 0.41 -4.02
CA THR A 12 -7.59 -0.40 -3.46
C THR A 12 -8.90 0.35 -3.40
N TYR A 13 -9.97 -0.40 -3.66
CA TYR A 13 -11.34 0.02 -3.35
C TYR A 13 -12.15 -1.25 -3.10
N ASN A 14 -12.64 -1.43 -1.86
CA ASN A 14 -13.39 -2.62 -1.45
C ASN A 14 -12.62 -3.92 -1.66
N GLU A 15 -11.37 -3.96 -1.17
CA GLU A 15 -10.51 -5.15 -1.27
C GLU A 15 -10.34 -5.87 0.08
N LYS A 16 -11.27 -5.68 0.99
CA LYS A 16 -11.20 -6.24 2.33
C LYS A 16 -10.85 -7.73 2.35
N GLU A 17 -11.42 -8.52 1.45
CA GLU A 17 -11.22 -9.96 1.44
C GLU A 17 -9.87 -10.40 0.89
N ASN A 18 -9.21 -9.54 0.13
CA ASN A 18 -7.99 -9.91 -0.58
C ASN A 18 -6.75 -9.13 -0.16
N ILE A 19 -6.89 -7.96 0.46
CA ILE A 19 -5.75 -7.06 0.66
C ILE A 19 -4.67 -7.68 1.54
N GLU A 20 -5.04 -8.39 2.59
CA GLU A 20 -4.04 -9.04 3.45
C GLU A 20 -3.28 -10.12 2.69
N LYS A 21 -3.99 -10.91 1.89
CA LYS A 21 -3.36 -11.97 1.08
C LYS A 21 -2.36 -11.39 0.09
N ILE A 22 -2.73 -10.28 -0.56
CA ILE A 22 -1.85 -9.61 -1.53
C ILE A 22 -0.59 -9.09 -0.84
N ILE A 23 -0.76 -8.41 0.28
CA ILE A 23 0.36 -7.84 1.04
C ILE A 23 1.32 -8.95 1.48
N ARG A 24 0.79 -10.03 2.06
CA ARG A 24 1.63 -11.13 2.52
C ARG A 24 2.34 -11.85 1.37
N ALA A 25 1.67 -11.98 0.23
CA ALA A 25 2.29 -12.59 -0.94
C ALA A 25 3.47 -11.78 -1.45
N VAL A 26 3.34 -10.45 -1.49
CA VAL A 26 4.43 -9.58 -1.92
C VAL A 26 5.62 -9.65 -0.96
N PHE A 27 5.35 -9.61 0.35
CA PHE A 27 6.42 -9.66 1.33
C PHE A 27 7.07 -11.03 1.44
N ALA A 28 6.44 -12.08 0.90
CA ALA A 28 7.03 -13.41 0.85
C ALA A 28 7.99 -13.60 -0.32
N LEU A 29 8.05 -12.66 -1.24
CA LEU A 29 8.99 -12.73 -2.37
C LEU A 29 10.43 -12.57 -1.87
N GLU A 30 11.37 -13.16 -2.60
CA GLU A 30 12.79 -13.10 -2.21
C GLU A 30 13.32 -11.68 -2.21
N LYS A 31 12.91 -10.86 -3.18
CA LYS A 31 13.34 -9.46 -3.22
C LYS A 31 12.59 -8.66 -2.15
N CYS A 32 13.32 -7.79 -1.47
CA CYS A 32 12.75 -6.94 -0.45
C CYS A 32 12.02 -5.76 -1.10
N PHE A 33 10.69 -5.83 -1.14
CA PHE A 33 9.86 -4.72 -1.60
C PHE A 33 9.23 -4.01 -0.40
N HIS A 34 9.00 -2.71 -0.55
CA HIS A 34 8.06 -2.00 0.29
C HIS A 34 6.72 -1.90 -0.44
N ILE A 35 5.66 -1.63 0.28
CA ILE A 35 4.31 -1.51 -0.30
C ILE A 35 3.68 -0.20 0.12
N LEU A 36 3.10 0.51 -0.84
CA LEU A 36 2.23 1.65 -0.59
C LEU A 36 0.83 1.32 -1.10
N VAL A 37 -0.13 1.30 -0.19
CA VAL A 37 -1.54 1.13 -0.55
C VAL A 37 -2.15 2.52 -0.75
N ILE A 38 -2.84 2.71 -1.86
CA ILE A 38 -3.63 3.92 -2.10
C ILE A 38 -5.10 3.52 -2.01
N ASP A 39 -5.71 3.81 -0.88
CA ASP A 39 -7.11 3.42 -0.65
C ASP A 39 -8.05 4.56 -0.99
N ASP A 40 -9.02 4.30 -1.84
CA ASP A 40 -9.96 5.29 -2.34
C ASP A 40 -11.25 5.34 -1.51
N GLY A 41 -11.11 5.36 -0.19
CA GLY A 41 -12.25 5.49 0.71
C GLY A 41 -13.12 4.25 0.76
N SER A 42 -12.51 3.06 0.79
CA SER A 42 -13.24 1.81 0.85
C SER A 42 -14.20 1.75 2.03
N PRO A 43 -15.52 1.59 1.81
CA PRO A 43 -16.45 1.50 2.92
C PRO A 43 -16.44 0.15 3.63
N ASP A 44 -15.79 -0.86 3.07
CA ASP A 44 -15.79 -2.22 3.63
C ASP A 44 -14.76 -2.45 4.74
N GLY A 45 -13.91 -1.46 5.07
CA GLY A 45 -12.89 -1.62 6.09
C GLY A 45 -11.52 -2.02 5.57
N THR A 46 -11.28 -1.93 4.27
CA THR A 46 -9.96 -2.25 3.68
C THR A 46 -8.83 -1.49 4.39
N ALA A 47 -8.99 -0.18 4.59
CA ALA A 47 -7.95 0.64 5.22
C ALA A 47 -7.66 0.20 6.64
N LYS A 48 -8.66 -0.23 7.39
CA LYS A 48 -8.47 -0.72 8.77
C LYS A 48 -7.58 -1.96 8.80
N ILE A 49 -7.75 -2.85 7.83
CA ILE A 49 -6.92 -4.05 7.75
C ILE A 49 -5.47 -3.66 7.48
N VAL A 50 -5.25 -2.71 6.57
CA VAL A 50 -3.89 -2.24 6.26
C VAL A 50 -3.25 -1.58 7.48
N HIS A 51 -3.98 -0.71 8.18
CA HIS A 51 -3.47 -0.08 9.41
C HIS A 51 -3.11 -1.13 10.46
N HIS A 52 -3.92 -2.16 10.63
CA HIS A 52 -3.63 -3.23 11.56
C HIS A 52 -2.32 -3.95 11.21
N LEU A 53 -2.11 -4.24 9.93
CA LEU A 53 -0.88 -4.89 9.48
C LEU A 53 0.35 -4.00 9.68
N ILE A 54 0.21 -2.70 9.45
CA ILE A 54 1.29 -1.75 9.73
C ILE A 54 1.64 -1.78 11.22
N ASP A 55 0.63 -1.71 12.08
CA ASP A 55 0.84 -1.61 13.52
C ASP A 55 1.42 -2.89 14.13
N THR A 56 1.10 -4.05 13.56
CA THR A 56 1.45 -5.33 14.19
C THR A 56 2.64 -6.03 13.54
N GLU A 57 2.89 -5.84 12.24
CA GLU A 57 3.88 -6.66 11.55
C GLU A 57 4.81 -5.91 10.60
N PHE A 58 4.35 -4.84 9.95
CA PHE A 58 5.06 -4.27 8.80
C PHE A 58 5.30 -2.77 8.92
N ALA A 59 5.56 -2.28 10.12
CA ALA A 59 5.63 -0.83 10.40
C ALA A 59 6.66 -0.08 9.55
N ASP A 60 7.72 -0.74 9.12
CA ASP A 60 8.83 -0.09 8.41
C ASP A 60 8.80 -0.31 6.89
N ARG A 61 7.80 -1.00 6.36
CA ARG A 61 7.76 -1.33 4.93
C ARG A 61 6.37 -1.39 4.33
N LEU A 62 5.32 -1.14 5.10
CA LEU A 62 3.94 -1.04 4.59
C LEU A 62 3.40 0.34 4.92
N PHE A 63 2.91 1.02 3.90
CA PHE A 63 2.42 2.39 4.03
C PHE A 63 1.06 2.51 3.37
N ILE A 64 0.28 3.50 3.77
CA ILE A 64 -1.03 3.73 3.19
C ILE A 64 -1.30 5.22 3.03
N VAL A 65 -1.90 5.57 1.90
CA VAL A 65 -2.50 6.88 1.68
C VAL A 65 -4.00 6.65 1.47
N GLU A 66 -4.82 7.33 2.26
CA GLU A 66 -6.27 7.25 2.15
C GLU A 66 -6.78 8.48 1.43
N ARG A 67 -7.56 8.26 0.37
CA ARG A 67 -8.17 9.35 -0.38
C ARG A 67 -9.68 9.33 -0.14
N SER A 68 -10.34 10.46 -0.36
CA SER A 68 -11.79 10.55 -0.20
C SER A 68 -12.48 10.20 -1.51
N GLY A 69 -13.11 9.03 -1.56
CA GLY A 69 -13.85 8.57 -2.72
C GLY A 69 -12.98 7.96 -3.81
N LYS A 70 -13.63 7.32 -4.76
CA LYS A 70 -12.96 6.60 -5.84
C LYS A 70 -12.60 7.56 -6.96
N LEU A 71 -11.32 7.86 -7.09
CA LEU A 71 -10.79 8.83 -8.04
C LEU A 71 -10.20 8.21 -9.30
N GLY A 72 -10.21 6.86 -9.41
CA GLY A 72 -9.71 6.16 -10.58
C GLY A 72 -8.28 5.67 -10.45
N LEU A 73 -7.97 4.59 -11.17
CA LEU A 73 -6.66 3.93 -11.09
C LEU A 73 -5.51 4.83 -11.53
N GLY A 74 -5.70 5.60 -12.60
CA GLY A 74 -4.65 6.47 -13.10
C GLY A 74 -4.20 7.49 -12.06
N THR A 75 -5.16 8.11 -11.36
CA THR A 75 -4.83 9.09 -10.33
C THR A 75 -4.21 8.42 -9.10
N ALA A 76 -4.59 7.16 -8.82
CA ALA A 76 -3.98 6.41 -7.72
C ALA A 76 -2.48 6.19 -7.97
N TYR A 77 -2.11 5.81 -9.18
CA TYR A 77 -0.70 5.61 -9.52
C TYR A 77 0.08 6.92 -9.49
N ILE A 78 -0.52 8.02 -9.97
CA ILE A 78 0.13 9.34 -9.90
C ILE A 78 0.38 9.73 -8.44
N THR A 79 -0.61 9.56 -7.57
CA THR A 79 -0.47 9.83 -6.15
C THR A 79 0.65 8.99 -5.54
N GLY A 80 0.68 7.70 -5.88
CA GLY A 80 1.69 6.78 -5.39
C GLY A 80 3.09 7.14 -5.86
N PHE A 81 3.25 7.51 -7.12
CA PHE A 81 4.56 7.90 -7.64
C PHE A 81 5.08 9.16 -6.95
N LYS A 82 4.23 10.16 -6.75
CA LYS A 82 4.62 11.38 -6.02
C LYS A 82 5.05 11.06 -4.61
N TRP A 83 4.28 10.24 -3.91
CA TRP A 83 4.60 9.81 -2.56
C TRP A 83 5.95 9.10 -2.52
N ALA A 84 6.17 8.19 -3.46
CA ALA A 84 7.41 7.41 -3.53
C ALA A 84 8.62 8.30 -3.74
N LEU A 85 8.53 9.26 -4.67
CA LEU A 85 9.63 10.19 -4.91
C LEU A 85 9.93 11.05 -3.69
N GLU A 86 8.89 11.50 -2.99
CA GLU A 86 9.05 12.31 -1.77
C GLU A 86 9.71 11.52 -0.63
N HIS A 87 9.58 10.19 -0.64
CA HIS A 87 10.12 9.32 0.40
C HIS A 87 11.38 8.57 -0.04
N GLY A 88 11.98 8.98 -1.16
CA GLY A 88 13.28 8.48 -1.56
C GLY A 88 13.31 7.20 -2.36
N TYR A 89 12.21 6.80 -2.94
CA TYR A 89 12.16 5.66 -3.86
C TYR A 89 12.42 6.11 -5.29
N ASP A 90 12.96 5.25 -6.08
CA ASP A 90 13.23 5.53 -7.50
C ASP A 90 12.17 4.94 -8.43
#